data_2cda2167648d18ef79a2096f54dee134
#
_entry.id   2cda2167648d18ef79a2096f54dee134
#
_cell.length_a   1.000
_cell.length_b   1.000
_cell.length_c   1.000
_cell.angle_alpha   90.00
_cell.angle_beta   90.00
_cell.angle_gamma   90.00
#
_symmetry.space_group_name_H-M   'P 1'
#
loop_
_entity.id
_entity.type
_entity.pdbx_description
1 polymer ?
#
loop_
_entity_poly.entity_id
_entity_poly.type
_entity_poly.pdbx_seq_one_letter_code
_entity_poly.pdbx_strand_id
1 'polypeptide(L)'
;NFFCGIMKETMKSLKELFRIGQGPSSSHTMGPRFAAEKYLSEHPNAICFRATLYGSLAATGKGHLTDIAIRQVLGDRCEIIWKPEIKPDFHPNGMKFECIIGEKPPQKSWGTIYSVASPSKSTAASEWIHPWTVYSVGGGALAEKDSSRLETPDVYEYNRLKDIQIWCEQRGKTYWEYVEACEGAEIWRYLARVWQTMRDAVDRGLVHEGVLPGELHLRRKAPDYFIRATGYRQTLQSRGLVFSYALAVSEENASGGKIVTAPTCGSCG
;
A
#
# COMPACT_ATOMS: atom_id res chain seq x y z
N ASN A 1 -26.85 -15.93 -37.42
CA ASN A 1 -25.57 -15.31 -37.09
C ASN A 1 -25.73 -14.57 -35.78
N PHE A 2 -25.67 -15.33 -34.65
CA PHE A 2 -25.50 -14.77 -33.32
C PHE A 2 -23.99 -14.74 -33.07
N PHE A 3 -23.34 -13.61 -33.28
CA PHE A 3 -22.04 -13.31 -32.68
C PHE A 3 -22.30 -13.12 -31.20
N CYS A 4 -22.19 -14.20 -30.44
CA CYS A 4 -21.96 -14.10 -28.98
C CYS A 4 -20.57 -13.48 -28.81
N GLY A 5 -20.54 -12.17 -28.55
CA GLY A 5 -19.31 -11.47 -28.17
C GLY A 5 -18.84 -12.05 -26.87
N ILE A 6 -17.93 -13.02 -26.94
CA ILE A 6 -17.13 -13.43 -25.78
C ILE A 6 -16.36 -12.17 -25.36
N MET A 7 -16.75 -11.54 -24.28
CA MET A 7 -15.96 -10.47 -23.68
C MET A 7 -14.59 -11.05 -23.40
N LYS A 8 -13.58 -10.59 -24.13
CA LYS A 8 -12.21 -11.01 -23.99
C LYS A 8 -11.76 -10.52 -22.62
N GLU A 9 -11.73 -11.41 -21.62
CA GLU A 9 -11.21 -11.08 -20.31
C GLU A 9 -9.71 -10.89 -20.43
N THR A 10 -9.29 -9.65 -20.41
CA THR A 10 -7.91 -9.20 -20.48
C THR A 10 -7.31 -9.08 -19.07
N MET A 11 -5.98 -9.01 -18.93
CA MET A 11 -5.33 -8.88 -17.64
C MET A 11 -4.55 -7.56 -17.52
N LYS A 12 -4.48 -7.07 -16.29
CA LYS A 12 -3.72 -5.88 -15.89
C LYS A 12 -2.21 -6.16 -15.94
N SER A 13 -1.42 -5.08 -15.95
CA SER A 13 0.04 -5.13 -15.83
C SER A 13 0.49 -5.84 -14.55
N LEU A 14 1.66 -6.52 -14.59
CA LEU A 14 2.34 -7.04 -13.40
C LEU A 14 2.65 -5.96 -12.37
N LYS A 15 2.72 -4.70 -12.76
CA LYS A 15 2.87 -3.56 -11.85
C LYS A 15 1.68 -3.41 -10.89
N GLU A 16 0.51 -3.90 -11.29
CA GLU A 16 -0.69 -3.93 -10.44
C GLU A 16 -0.67 -5.09 -9.44
N LEU A 17 0.07 -6.16 -9.74
CA LEU A 17 0.27 -7.30 -8.86
C LEU A 17 1.35 -7.01 -7.81
N PHE A 18 2.52 -6.57 -8.28
CA PHE A 18 3.69 -6.28 -7.44
C PHE A 18 3.78 -4.79 -7.17
N ARG A 19 3.16 -4.31 -6.10
CA ARG A 19 3.25 -2.91 -5.69
C ARG A 19 4.22 -2.73 -4.53
N ILE A 20 5.11 -1.75 -4.67
CA ILE A 20 6.03 -1.35 -3.59
C ILE A 20 5.29 -0.38 -2.67
N GLY A 21 5.27 -0.67 -1.38
CA GLY A 21 4.60 0.17 -0.39
C GLY A 21 5.00 -0.15 1.04
N GLN A 22 4.23 0.33 2.00
CA GLN A 22 4.44 0.10 3.43
C GLN A 22 3.34 -0.79 4.00
N GLY A 23 3.76 -1.77 4.84
CA GLY A 23 2.83 -2.58 5.62
C GLY A 23 2.09 -1.79 6.71
N PRO A 24 1.29 -2.47 7.52
CA PRO A 24 1.06 -3.92 7.48
C PRO A 24 -0.04 -4.38 6.51
N SER A 25 -0.83 -3.47 5.94
CA SER A 25 -2.00 -3.84 5.14
C SER A 25 -2.06 -3.09 3.81
N SER A 26 -2.30 -3.81 2.70
CA SER A 26 -2.47 -3.17 1.40
C SER A 26 -3.75 -2.31 1.32
N SER A 27 -4.84 -2.75 1.96
CA SER A 27 -6.11 -2.02 1.93
C SER A 27 -6.27 -0.99 3.05
N HIS A 28 -5.65 -1.21 4.23
CA HIS A 28 -5.82 -0.34 5.39
C HIS A 28 -4.63 0.59 5.64
N THR A 29 -3.48 0.35 5.00
CA THR A 29 -2.28 1.20 5.13
C THR A 29 -1.90 1.82 3.79
N MET A 30 -1.61 0.99 2.76
CA MET A 30 -1.16 1.48 1.46
C MET A 30 -2.25 2.27 0.72
N GLY A 31 -3.49 1.75 0.67
CA GLY A 31 -4.60 2.44 0.01
C GLY A 31 -4.85 3.85 0.59
N PRO A 32 -5.04 4.00 1.90
CA PRO A 32 -5.16 5.31 2.53
C PRO A 32 -3.95 6.23 2.33
N ARG A 33 -2.73 5.68 2.33
CA ARG A 33 -1.52 6.46 2.01
C ARG A 33 -1.55 6.99 0.59
N PHE A 34 -1.84 6.14 -0.41
CA PHE A 34 -1.92 6.55 -1.81
C PHE A 34 -3.04 7.57 -2.05
N ALA A 35 -4.17 7.42 -1.35
CA ALA A 35 -5.23 8.41 -1.38
C ALA A 35 -4.77 9.76 -0.82
N ALA A 36 -4.05 9.76 0.30
CA ALA A 36 -3.48 10.97 0.88
C ALA A 36 -2.44 11.63 -0.03
N GLU A 37 -1.56 10.82 -0.66
CA GLU A 37 -0.56 11.31 -1.63
C GLU A 37 -1.22 11.96 -2.84
N LYS A 38 -2.25 11.32 -3.42
CA LYS A 38 -3.04 11.88 -4.52
C LYS A 38 -3.70 13.19 -4.09
N TYR A 39 -4.42 13.20 -2.97
CA TYR A 39 -5.11 14.38 -2.48
C TYR A 39 -4.17 15.55 -2.20
N LEU A 40 -3.00 15.30 -1.62
CA LEU A 40 -1.96 16.31 -1.39
C LEU A 40 -1.44 16.89 -2.72
N SER A 41 -1.22 16.04 -3.73
CA SER A 41 -0.73 16.48 -5.04
C SER A 41 -1.73 17.38 -5.78
N GLU A 42 -3.03 17.14 -5.58
CA GLU A 42 -4.11 17.95 -6.16
C GLU A 42 -4.35 19.25 -5.37
N HIS A 43 -3.97 19.30 -4.09
CA HIS A 43 -4.19 20.44 -3.20
C HIS A 43 -2.89 20.91 -2.51
N PRO A 44 -1.85 21.31 -3.26
CA PRO A 44 -0.53 21.65 -2.70
C PRO A 44 -0.54 22.90 -1.81
N ASN A 45 -1.53 23.77 -1.97
CA ASN A 45 -1.70 25.00 -1.21
C ASN A 45 -2.59 24.86 0.05
N ALA A 46 -3.04 23.63 0.35
CA ALA A 46 -3.84 23.39 1.54
C ALA A 46 -3.00 23.58 2.81
N ILE A 47 -3.59 24.28 3.80
CA ILE A 47 -2.99 24.54 5.10
C ILE A 47 -3.38 23.51 6.16
N CYS A 48 -4.58 22.95 6.05
CA CYS A 48 -5.12 21.90 6.92
C CYS A 48 -5.84 20.85 6.09
N PHE A 49 -5.85 19.63 6.61
CA PHE A 49 -6.55 18.48 6.02
C PHE A 49 -7.45 17.81 7.05
N ARG A 50 -8.51 17.19 6.56
CA ARG A 50 -9.36 16.29 7.34
C ARG A 50 -9.51 14.99 6.55
N ALA A 51 -9.27 13.86 7.22
CA ALA A 51 -9.53 12.53 6.70
C ALA A 51 -10.58 11.84 7.56
N THR A 52 -11.77 11.62 7.02
CA THR A 52 -12.83 10.86 7.69
C THR A 52 -12.80 9.43 7.18
N LEU A 53 -12.61 8.49 8.09
CA LEU A 53 -12.53 7.05 7.82
C LEU A 53 -13.85 6.39 8.17
N TYR A 54 -14.31 5.46 7.32
CA TYR A 54 -15.60 4.79 7.46
C TYR A 54 -15.45 3.26 7.57
N GLY A 55 -16.46 2.63 8.14
CA GLY A 55 -16.63 1.18 8.16
C GLY A 55 -15.38 0.43 8.64
N SER A 56 -14.88 -0.48 7.83
CA SER A 56 -13.72 -1.33 8.19
C SER A 56 -12.43 -0.53 8.40
N LEU A 57 -12.18 0.53 7.60
CA LEU A 57 -11.03 1.41 7.81
C LEU A 57 -11.04 2.09 9.17
N ALA A 58 -12.22 2.50 9.65
CA ALA A 58 -12.35 3.11 10.96
C ALA A 58 -12.31 2.07 12.09
N ALA A 59 -12.93 0.91 11.91
CA ALA A 59 -13.02 -0.10 12.96
C ALA A 59 -11.67 -0.75 13.29
N THR A 60 -10.83 -0.99 12.29
CA THR A 60 -9.55 -1.70 12.44
C THR A 60 -8.32 -0.86 12.13
N GLY A 61 -8.52 0.39 11.70
CA GLY A 61 -7.48 1.25 11.15
C GLY A 61 -6.33 1.55 12.12
N LYS A 62 -6.59 1.69 13.42
CA LYS A 62 -5.53 1.89 14.42
C LYS A 62 -4.57 0.70 14.47
N GLY A 63 -5.10 -0.53 14.44
CA GLY A 63 -4.29 -1.74 14.40
C GLY A 63 -3.50 -1.93 13.11
N HIS A 64 -3.96 -1.31 12.02
CA HIS A 64 -3.30 -1.33 10.72
C HIS A 64 -2.50 -0.06 10.41
N LEU A 65 -2.28 0.81 11.39
CA LEU A 65 -1.50 2.05 11.26
C LEU A 65 -2.05 3.00 10.17
N THR A 66 -3.37 2.99 9.94
CA THR A 66 -4.02 3.80 8.89
C THR A 66 -3.82 5.29 9.11
N ASP A 67 -4.01 5.76 10.35
CA ASP A 67 -3.78 7.15 10.74
C ASP A 67 -2.31 7.56 10.59
N ILE A 68 -1.40 6.69 10.97
CA ILE A 68 0.04 6.92 10.81
C ILE A 68 0.39 7.05 9.33
N ALA A 69 -0.13 6.17 8.48
CA ALA A 69 0.10 6.20 7.04
C ALA A 69 -0.40 7.51 6.38
N ILE A 70 -1.58 7.98 6.78
CA ILE A 70 -2.14 9.25 6.30
C ILE A 70 -1.32 10.43 6.82
N ARG A 71 -0.96 10.45 8.11
CA ARG A 71 -0.19 11.54 8.73
C ARG A 71 1.26 11.61 8.22
N GLN A 72 1.87 10.51 7.83
CA GLN A 72 3.18 10.52 7.19
C GLN A 72 3.19 11.32 5.87
N VAL A 73 2.04 11.43 5.20
CA VAL A 73 1.88 12.18 3.96
C VAL A 73 1.41 13.62 4.23
N LEU A 74 0.33 13.77 5.00
CA LEU A 74 -0.35 15.06 5.21
C LEU A 74 0.21 15.85 6.41
N GLY A 75 1.04 15.20 7.24
CA GLY A 75 1.63 15.80 8.45
C GLY A 75 0.62 15.94 9.60
N ASP A 76 1.07 16.60 10.68
CA ASP A 76 0.27 16.84 11.90
C ASP A 76 -0.91 17.81 11.66
N ARG A 77 -0.94 18.47 10.50
CA ARG A 77 -2.04 19.32 10.04
C ARG A 77 -3.26 18.54 9.52
N CYS A 78 -3.25 17.21 9.64
CA CYS A 78 -4.36 16.33 9.27
C CYS A 78 -5.15 15.88 10.50
N GLU A 79 -6.42 16.28 10.56
CA GLU A 79 -7.40 15.76 11.51
C GLU A 79 -7.91 14.40 11.00
N ILE A 80 -7.89 13.36 11.86
CA ILE A 80 -8.46 12.04 11.53
C ILE A 80 -9.77 11.85 12.29
N ILE A 81 -10.85 11.62 11.57
CA ILE A 81 -12.18 11.34 12.12
C ILE A 81 -12.53 9.87 11.86
N TRP A 82 -12.87 9.16 12.92
CA TRP A 82 -13.23 7.74 12.88
C TRP A 82 -14.74 7.57 12.96
N LYS A 83 -15.33 6.93 11.95
CA LYS A 83 -16.77 6.63 11.87
C LYS A 83 -17.02 5.15 11.53
N PRO A 84 -16.73 4.22 12.45
CA PRO A 84 -16.88 2.79 12.20
C PRO A 84 -18.34 2.36 12.02
N GLU A 85 -19.29 3.12 12.58
CA GLU A 85 -20.73 2.88 12.48
C GLU A 85 -21.29 3.15 11.07
N ILE A 86 -20.62 3.99 10.28
CA ILE A 86 -21.05 4.30 8.92
C ILE A 86 -20.44 3.31 7.96
N LYS A 87 -21.27 2.46 7.36
CA LYS A 87 -20.87 1.51 6.33
C LYS A 87 -21.26 2.07 4.96
N PRO A 88 -20.29 2.52 4.15
CA PRO A 88 -20.60 2.98 2.79
C PRO A 88 -21.13 1.84 1.91
N ASP A 89 -22.13 2.13 1.07
CA ASP A 89 -22.77 1.13 0.20
C ASP A 89 -21.83 0.56 -0.86
N PHE A 90 -20.90 1.37 -1.38
CA PHE A 90 -20.02 0.98 -2.49
C PHE A 90 -18.93 0.00 -2.04
N HIS A 91 -18.23 0.29 -0.93
CA HIS A 91 -17.18 -0.58 -0.39
C HIS A 91 -16.92 -0.27 1.09
N PRO A 92 -16.67 -1.29 1.95
CA PRO A 92 -16.51 -1.09 3.41
C PRO A 92 -15.28 -0.26 3.81
N ASN A 93 -14.28 -0.12 2.93
CA ASN A 93 -13.07 0.65 3.18
C ASN A 93 -13.18 2.06 2.58
N GLY A 94 -14.18 2.82 3.00
CA GLY A 94 -14.38 4.19 2.54
C GLY A 94 -13.58 5.21 3.33
N MET A 95 -13.17 6.28 2.66
CA MET A 95 -12.55 7.47 3.28
C MET A 95 -12.94 8.74 2.53
N LYS A 96 -13.01 9.84 3.26
CA LYS A 96 -13.32 11.17 2.70
C LYS A 96 -12.23 12.13 3.11
N PHE A 97 -11.65 12.82 2.15
CA PHE A 97 -10.69 13.90 2.38
C PHE A 97 -11.34 15.25 2.15
N GLU A 98 -10.96 16.23 2.96
CA GLU A 98 -11.35 17.63 2.87
C GLU A 98 -10.15 18.49 3.23
N CYS A 99 -10.06 19.71 2.71
CA CYS A 99 -8.98 20.62 3.05
C CYS A 99 -9.48 22.05 3.30
N ILE A 100 -8.60 22.86 3.92
CA ILE A 100 -8.74 24.29 4.04
C ILE A 100 -7.61 24.92 3.24
N ILE A 101 -7.95 25.81 2.32
CA ILE A 101 -6.97 26.60 1.57
C ILE A 101 -6.85 27.98 2.24
N GLY A 102 -5.64 28.49 2.41
CA GLY A 102 -5.39 29.78 3.02
C GLY A 102 -3.91 30.15 2.94
N GLU A 103 -3.58 31.36 3.41
CA GLU A 103 -2.18 31.77 3.51
C GLU A 103 -1.47 30.95 4.60
N LYS A 104 -0.31 30.38 4.24
CA LYS A 104 0.54 29.69 5.23
C LYS A 104 0.90 30.67 6.34
N PRO A 105 0.70 30.31 7.62
CA PRO A 105 1.22 31.13 8.69
C PRO A 105 2.73 31.32 8.51
N PRO A 106 3.28 32.53 8.79
CA PRO A 106 4.70 32.78 8.63
C PRO A 106 5.52 31.78 9.41
N GLN A 107 6.50 31.15 8.74
CA GLN A 107 7.46 30.25 9.38
C GLN A 107 8.16 31.01 10.51
N LYS A 108 7.84 30.71 11.77
CA LYS A 108 8.58 31.25 12.91
C LYS A 108 9.95 30.59 12.97
N SER A 109 10.97 31.43 12.98
CA SER A 109 12.37 31.07 13.17
C SER A 109 12.59 30.23 14.44
N TRP A 110 13.56 29.34 14.39
CA TRP A 110 14.03 28.46 15.47
C TRP A 110 14.05 29.14 16.84
N GLY A 111 13.41 28.57 17.84
CA GLY A 111 13.66 28.92 19.22
C GLY A 111 12.54 28.77 20.26
N THR A 112 11.39 28.18 19.96
CA THR A 112 10.38 28.05 21.03
C THR A 112 9.63 26.71 20.92
N ILE A 113 9.76 25.90 21.98
CA ILE A 113 8.95 24.69 22.21
C ILE A 113 7.51 25.15 22.40
N TYR A 114 6.63 24.82 21.46
CA TYR A 114 5.20 25.04 21.62
C TYR A 114 4.46 23.70 21.63
N SER A 115 3.70 23.51 22.71
CA SER A 115 2.59 22.58 22.74
C SER A 115 1.69 22.81 21.53
N VAL A 116 1.33 21.75 20.83
CA VAL A 116 0.36 21.77 19.73
C VAL A 116 -0.97 22.25 20.31
N ALA A 117 -1.22 23.55 20.24
CA ALA A 117 -2.54 24.09 20.49
C ALA A 117 -3.44 23.64 19.33
N SER A 118 -4.49 22.92 19.65
CA SER A 118 -5.66 22.77 18.78
C SER A 118 -6.02 24.14 18.20
N PRO A 119 -6.42 24.26 16.91
CA PRO A 119 -6.70 25.56 16.32
C PRO A 119 -7.71 26.31 17.20
N SER A 120 -7.24 27.39 17.83
CA SER A 120 -8.09 28.26 18.65
C SER A 120 -9.22 28.82 17.77
N LYS A 121 -10.44 28.77 18.29
CA LYS A 121 -11.66 29.33 17.72
C LYS A 121 -11.57 30.85 17.59
N SER A 122 -10.78 31.38 16.67
CA SER A 122 -10.87 32.81 16.31
C SER A 122 -10.15 33.07 14.99
N THR A 123 -10.85 32.90 13.92
CA THR A 123 -10.83 33.68 12.66
C THR A 123 -11.87 33.07 11.75
N ALA A 124 -12.58 33.87 10.99
CA ALA A 124 -13.73 33.54 10.13
C ALA A 124 -13.79 32.06 9.73
N ALA A 125 -14.90 31.38 10.00
CA ALA A 125 -15.08 29.95 9.82
C ALA A 125 -14.53 29.50 8.46
N SER A 126 -13.28 29.02 8.46
CA SER A 126 -12.68 28.46 7.25
C SER A 126 -13.44 27.19 6.94
N GLU A 127 -14.18 27.23 5.88
CA GLU A 127 -15.02 26.12 5.42
C GLU A 127 -14.13 24.99 4.90
N TRP A 128 -14.49 23.75 5.24
CA TRP A 128 -13.87 22.56 4.66
C TRP A 128 -14.35 22.43 3.20
N ILE A 129 -13.43 22.50 2.27
CA ILE A 129 -13.67 22.50 0.84
C ILE A 129 -13.06 21.31 0.15
N HIS A 130 -13.37 21.11 -1.14
CA HIS A 130 -12.88 20.04 -1.98
C HIS A 130 -13.07 18.64 -1.38
N PRO A 131 -14.32 18.27 -1.01
CA PRO A 131 -14.60 16.93 -0.49
C PRO A 131 -14.34 15.88 -1.57
N TRP A 132 -13.48 14.90 -1.27
CA TRP A 132 -13.19 13.77 -2.14
C TRP A 132 -13.43 12.46 -1.40
N THR A 133 -14.34 11.63 -1.91
CA THR A 133 -14.66 10.32 -1.33
C THR A 133 -14.07 9.24 -2.21
N VAL A 134 -13.28 8.36 -1.60
CA VAL A 134 -12.53 7.30 -2.25
C VAL A 134 -12.54 6.03 -1.41
N TYR A 135 -12.40 4.89 -2.06
CA TYR A 135 -12.46 3.57 -1.45
C TYR A 135 -11.18 2.78 -1.73
N SER A 136 -10.66 2.12 -0.71
CA SER A 136 -9.54 1.20 -0.87
C SER A 136 -10.06 -0.21 -1.18
N VAL A 137 -9.94 -0.64 -2.43
CA VAL A 137 -10.57 -1.88 -2.95
C VAL A 137 -9.64 -3.09 -2.95
N GLY A 138 -8.51 -3.01 -2.26
CA GLY A 138 -7.53 -4.09 -2.12
C GLY A 138 -6.26 -3.87 -2.94
N GLY A 139 -5.16 -4.53 -2.55
CA GLY A 139 -3.84 -4.40 -3.20
C GLY A 139 -3.28 -2.97 -3.23
N GLY A 140 -3.81 -2.03 -2.44
CA GLY A 140 -3.49 -0.62 -2.52
C GLY A 140 -4.24 0.12 -3.65
N ALA A 141 -5.18 -0.53 -4.36
CA ALA A 141 -5.98 0.11 -5.38
C ALA A 141 -7.05 1.03 -4.78
N LEU A 142 -7.33 2.13 -5.49
CA LEU A 142 -8.37 3.09 -5.15
C LEU A 142 -9.51 3.04 -6.16
N ALA A 143 -10.73 3.26 -5.71
CA ALA A 143 -11.91 3.40 -6.56
C ALA A 143 -12.80 4.55 -6.07
N GLU A 144 -13.51 5.18 -6.97
CA GLU A 144 -14.51 6.22 -6.71
C GLU A 144 -15.88 5.70 -7.15
N LYS A 145 -16.95 6.17 -6.51
CA LYS A 145 -18.32 5.67 -6.79
C LYS A 145 -18.80 6.01 -8.21
N ASP A 146 -18.43 7.18 -8.69
CA ASP A 146 -18.96 7.77 -9.95
C ASP A 146 -17.95 7.76 -11.10
N SER A 147 -16.73 7.37 -10.85
CA SER A 147 -15.75 7.13 -11.90
C SER A 147 -15.60 5.62 -12.09
N SER A 148 -15.83 5.15 -13.33
CA SER A 148 -15.24 3.90 -13.74
C SER A 148 -13.82 3.89 -13.22
N ARG A 149 -13.50 2.95 -12.28
CA ARG A 149 -12.15 2.67 -11.73
C ARG A 149 -11.10 3.52 -12.42
N LEU A 150 -10.15 4.11 -11.71
CA LEU A 150 -8.92 4.61 -12.37
C LEU A 150 -8.35 3.41 -13.15
N GLU A 151 -8.89 3.23 -14.34
CA GLU A 151 -8.70 2.02 -15.12
C GLU A 151 -7.27 2.08 -15.65
N THR A 152 -6.40 1.38 -14.94
CA THR A 152 -5.14 0.99 -15.57
C THR A 152 -5.48 0.15 -16.78
N PRO A 153 -4.96 0.49 -17.96
CA PRO A 153 -5.27 -0.24 -19.19
C PRO A 153 -4.90 -1.71 -19.03
N ASP A 154 -5.68 -2.56 -19.65
CA ASP A 154 -5.33 -3.96 -19.77
C ASP A 154 -4.12 -4.10 -20.69
N VAL A 155 -3.17 -4.91 -20.27
CA VAL A 155 -1.87 -5.07 -20.94
C VAL A 155 -1.79 -6.43 -21.62
N TYR A 156 -2.37 -7.46 -20.99
CA TYR A 156 -2.31 -8.83 -21.51
C TYR A 156 -3.59 -9.19 -22.25
N GLU A 157 -3.42 -9.70 -23.48
CA GLU A 157 -4.53 -10.14 -24.32
C GLU A 157 -5.18 -11.44 -23.81
N TYR A 158 -4.38 -12.33 -23.19
CA TYR A 158 -4.82 -13.63 -22.70
C TYR A 158 -4.86 -13.68 -21.19
N ASN A 159 -5.95 -14.22 -20.64
CA ASN A 159 -6.15 -14.41 -19.18
C ASN A 159 -6.06 -15.87 -18.74
N ARG A 160 -5.91 -16.81 -19.69
CA ARG A 160 -5.77 -18.23 -19.39
C ARG A 160 -4.36 -18.70 -19.72
N LEU A 161 -3.76 -19.44 -18.80
CA LEU A 161 -2.42 -19.98 -18.96
C LEU A 161 -2.29 -20.82 -20.24
N LYS A 162 -3.34 -21.58 -20.60
CA LYS A 162 -3.37 -22.39 -21.83
C LYS A 162 -3.19 -21.56 -23.10
N ASP A 163 -3.83 -20.40 -23.16
CA ASP A 163 -3.75 -19.52 -24.34
C ASP A 163 -2.36 -18.86 -24.43
N ILE A 164 -1.79 -18.49 -23.28
CA ILE A 164 -0.41 -18.00 -23.21
C ILE A 164 0.58 -19.10 -23.62
N GLN A 165 0.37 -20.33 -23.17
CA GLN A 165 1.20 -21.48 -23.57
C GLN A 165 1.17 -21.70 -25.08
N ILE A 166 -0.01 -21.70 -25.70
CA ILE A 166 -0.17 -21.82 -27.15
C ILE A 166 0.56 -20.68 -27.86
N TRP A 167 0.45 -19.46 -27.37
CA TRP A 167 1.17 -18.31 -27.94
C TRP A 167 2.69 -18.50 -27.89
N CYS A 168 3.22 -19.01 -26.78
CA CYS A 168 4.64 -19.31 -26.60
C CYS A 168 5.11 -20.43 -27.54
N GLU A 169 4.38 -21.54 -27.59
CA GLU A 169 4.70 -22.70 -28.45
C GLU A 169 4.71 -22.33 -29.94
N GLN A 170 3.70 -21.60 -30.41
CA GLN A 170 3.61 -21.17 -31.81
C GLN A 170 4.75 -20.25 -32.27
N ARG A 171 5.38 -19.54 -31.33
CA ARG A 171 6.43 -18.55 -31.59
C ARG A 171 7.82 -19.00 -31.14
N GLY A 172 7.94 -20.19 -30.53
CA GLY A 172 9.18 -20.68 -29.96
C GLY A 172 9.70 -19.79 -28.85
N LYS A 173 8.79 -19.17 -28.07
CA LYS A 173 9.10 -18.20 -27.03
C LYS A 173 8.77 -18.73 -25.63
N THR A 174 9.41 -18.12 -24.63
CA THR A 174 9.22 -18.40 -23.21
C THR A 174 8.15 -17.48 -22.61
N TYR A 175 7.67 -17.80 -21.41
CA TYR A 175 6.70 -16.94 -20.69
C TYR A 175 7.24 -15.53 -20.39
N TRP A 176 8.51 -15.39 -20.07
CA TRP A 176 9.09 -14.08 -19.82
C TRP A 176 9.20 -13.21 -21.09
N GLU A 177 9.41 -13.82 -22.26
CA GLU A 177 9.35 -13.12 -23.54
C GLU A 177 7.91 -12.71 -23.93
N TYR A 178 6.89 -13.49 -23.50
CA TYR A 178 5.51 -13.07 -23.61
C TYR A 178 5.23 -11.84 -22.73
N VAL A 179 5.72 -11.82 -21.48
CA VAL A 179 5.61 -10.66 -20.60
C VAL A 179 6.26 -9.44 -21.24
N GLU A 180 7.48 -9.56 -21.75
CA GLU A 180 8.18 -8.45 -22.42
C GLU A 180 7.43 -7.95 -23.66
N ALA A 181 6.85 -8.86 -24.44
CA ALA A 181 6.05 -8.50 -25.62
C ALA A 181 4.80 -7.68 -25.25
N CYS A 182 4.19 -7.94 -24.11
CA CYS A 182 3.00 -7.23 -23.63
C CYS A 182 3.31 -5.93 -22.87
N GLU A 183 4.31 -5.95 -21.99
CA GLU A 183 4.64 -4.83 -21.06
C GLU A 183 5.71 -3.88 -21.63
N GLY A 184 6.46 -4.31 -22.63
CA GLY A 184 7.65 -3.63 -23.12
C GLY A 184 8.87 -3.85 -22.23
N ALA A 185 10.06 -3.45 -22.72
CA ALA A 185 11.35 -3.66 -22.04
C ALA A 185 11.46 -2.97 -20.66
N GLU A 186 10.66 -1.93 -20.41
CA GLU A 186 10.64 -1.20 -19.12
C GLU A 186 10.18 -2.07 -17.94
N ILE A 187 9.49 -3.17 -18.20
CA ILE A 187 9.04 -4.08 -17.14
C ILE A 187 10.23 -4.65 -16.36
N TRP A 188 11.35 -4.93 -17.00
CA TRP A 188 12.55 -5.46 -16.36
C TRP A 188 13.16 -4.50 -15.35
N ARG A 189 13.16 -3.21 -15.67
CA ARG A 189 13.63 -2.17 -14.74
C ARG A 189 12.70 -2.07 -13.52
N TYR A 190 11.41 -2.22 -13.75
CA TYR A 190 10.42 -2.26 -12.66
C TYR A 190 10.60 -3.49 -11.77
N LEU A 191 10.69 -4.69 -12.36
CA LEU A 191 10.88 -5.95 -11.62
C LEU A 191 12.21 -5.99 -10.88
N ALA A 192 13.27 -5.40 -11.42
CA ALA A 192 14.54 -5.26 -10.69
C ALA A 192 14.38 -4.42 -9.40
N ARG A 193 13.59 -3.32 -9.44
CA ARG A 193 13.27 -2.54 -8.23
C ARG A 193 12.40 -3.33 -7.24
N VAL A 194 11.44 -4.11 -7.75
CA VAL A 194 10.62 -5.00 -6.92
C VAL A 194 11.52 -6.00 -6.19
N TRP A 195 12.38 -6.70 -6.93
CA TRP A 195 13.31 -7.68 -6.38
C TRP A 195 14.26 -7.05 -5.33
N GLN A 196 14.84 -5.88 -5.65
CA GLN A 196 15.70 -5.19 -4.69
C GLN A 196 14.94 -4.82 -3.41
N THR A 197 13.69 -4.35 -3.53
CA THR A 197 12.86 -4.03 -2.36
C THR A 197 12.56 -5.27 -1.51
N MET A 198 12.33 -6.44 -2.13
CA MET A 198 12.13 -7.70 -1.42
C MET A 198 13.40 -8.11 -0.66
N ARG A 199 14.57 -8.04 -1.30
CA ARG A 199 15.85 -8.33 -0.64
C ARG A 199 16.13 -7.41 0.53
N ASP A 200 15.95 -6.10 0.32
CA ASP A 200 16.15 -5.10 1.37
C ASP A 200 15.23 -5.34 2.58
N ALA A 201 14.00 -5.84 2.35
CA ALA A 201 13.09 -6.20 3.43
C ALA A 201 13.58 -7.41 4.23
N VAL A 202 14.11 -8.44 3.55
CA VAL A 202 14.74 -9.58 4.21
C VAL A 202 15.95 -9.12 5.04
N ASP A 203 16.87 -8.37 4.42
CA ASP A 203 18.11 -7.92 5.07
C ASP A 203 17.82 -7.08 6.32
N ARG A 204 16.86 -6.16 6.24
CA ARG A 204 16.44 -5.38 7.41
C ARG A 204 15.83 -6.25 8.50
N GLY A 205 14.91 -7.15 8.13
CA GLY A 205 14.21 -7.99 9.11
C GLY A 205 15.13 -8.99 9.82
N LEU A 206 16.23 -9.42 9.18
CA LEU A 206 17.21 -10.30 9.79
C LEU A 206 18.11 -9.62 10.85
N VAL A 207 18.19 -8.29 10.84
CA VAL A 207 19.00 -7.52 11.80
C VAL A 207 18.19 -6.73 12.80
N HIS A 208 16.90 -6.48 12.53
CA HIS A 208 16.03 -5.74 13.42
C HIS A 208 15.60 -6.61 14.61
N GLU A 209 15.96 -6.16 15.79
CA GLU A 209 15.52 -6.74 17.07
C GLU A 209 14.41 -5.89 17.72
N GLY A 210 13.88 -6.35 18.85
CA GLY A 210 12.91 -5.64 19.67
C GLY A 210 11.52 -6.23 19.58
N VAL A 211 10.50 -5.35 19.71
CA VAL A 211 9.09 -5.70 19.83
C VAL A 211 8.30 -5.16 18.65
N LEU A 212 7.41 -5.97 18.10
CA LEU A 212 6.50 -5.56 17.04
C LEU A 212 5.46 -4.56 17.58
N PRO A 213 4.99 -3.62 16.74
CA PRO A 213 3.89 -2.73 17.10
C PRO A 213 2.61 -3.51 17.44
N GLY A 214 1.78 -2.94 18.29
CA GLY A 214 0.48 -3.51 18.68
C GLY A 214 0.42 -3.93 20.14
N GLU A 215 -0.77 -4.26 20.61
CA GLU A 215 -1.05 -4.55 22.03
C GLU A 215 -0.44 -5.87 22.53
N LEU A 216 -0.11 -6.79 21.62
CA LEU A 216 0.41 -8.12 21.98
C LEU A 216 1.90 -8.11 22.37
N HIS A 217 2.62 -7.01 22.14
CA HIS A 217 4.04 -6.86 22.44
C HIS A 217 4.91 -8.05 21.99
N LEU A 218 4.66 -8.57 20.78
CA LEU A 218 5.35 -9.73 20.26
C LEU A 218 6.82 -9.39 19.96
N ARG A 219 7.73 -10.19 20.50
CA ARG A 219 9.18 -10.07 20.21
C ARG A 219 9.47 -10.51 18.77
N ARG A 220 10.32 -9.78 18.08
CA ARG A 220 10.89 -10.19 16.79
C ARG A 220 11.71 -11.46 16.96
N LYS A 221 11.60 -12.38 16.02
CA LYS A 221 12.20 -13.73 16.07
C LYS A 221 13.12 -14.02 14.89
N ALA A 222 13.01 -13.27 13.80
CA ALA A 222 13.75 -13.54 12.57
C ALA A 222 15.29 -13.61 12.79
N PRO A 223 15.93 -12.67 13.54
CA PRO A 223 17.37 -12.74 13.83
C PRO A 223 17.75 -14.01 14.57
N ASP A 224 17.01 -14.37 15.62
CA ASP A 224 17.28 -15.58 16.41
C ASP A 224 17.16 -16.86 15.56
N TYR A 225 16.14 -16.94 14.70
CA TYR A 225 15.96 -18.09 13.80
C TYR A 225 17.05 -18.17 12.75
N PHE A 226 17.49 -17.05 12.22
CA PHE A 226 18.58 -16.99 11.24
C PHE A 226 19.90 -17.50 11.83
N ILE A 227 20.27 -17.00 13.03
CA ILE A 227 21.48 -17.43 13.74
C ILE A 227 21.45 -18.95 14.02
N ARG A 228 20.31 -19.47 14.47
CA ARG A 228 20.17 -20.92 14.72
C ARG A 228 20.27 -21.73 13.42
N ALA A 229 19.63 -21.24 12.34
CA ALA A 229 19.65 -21.91 11.05
C ALA A 229 21.06 -22.04 10.47
N THR A 230 21.92 -21.04 10.65
CA THR A 230 23.33 -21.10 10.19
C THR A 230 24.14 -22.18 10.90
N GLY A 231 23.76 -22.56 12.13
CA GLY A 231 24.37 -23.65 12.91
C GLY A 231 23.80 -25.04 12.61
N TYR A 232 22.78 -25.18 11.80
CA TYR A 232 22.18 -26.48 11.49
C TYR A 232 22.99 -27.26 10.47
N ARG A 233 22.83 -28.62 10.49
CA ARG A 233 23.35 -29.48 9.42
C ARG A 233 22.64 -29.12 8.10
N GLN A 234 23.31 -29.35 6.98
CA GLN A 234 22.91 -28.91 5.63
C GLN A 234 21.44 -29.25 5.28
N THR A 235 20.93 -30.43 5.68
CA THR A 235 19.53 -30.84 5.43
C THR A 235 18.48 -30.00 6.16
N LEU A 236 18.78 -29.44 7.32
CA LEU A 236 17.90 -28.59 8.10
C LEU A 236 18.16 -27.10 7.87
N GLN A 237 19.38 -26.75 7.47
CA GLN A 237 19.82 -25.38 7.27
C GLN A 237 18.94 -24.65 6.25
N SER A 238 18.73 -25.24 5.08
CA SER A 238 17.93 -24.62 4.01
C SER A 238 16.50 -24.29 4.46
N ARG A 239 15.87 -25.23 5.20
CA ARG A 239 14.52 -25.00 5.76
C ARG A 239 14.54 -23.90 6.82
N GLY A 240 15.53 -23.89 7.70
CA GLY A 240 15.70 -22.87 8.72
C GLY A 240 15.90 -21.47 8.12
N LEU A 241 16.69 -21.37 7.06
CA LEU A 241 16.93 -20.12 6.35
C LEU A 241 15.65 -19.59 5.67
N VAL A 242 14.92 -20.44 4.94
CA VAL A 242 13.63 -20.04 4.33
C VAL A 242 12.67 -19.53 5.39
N PHE A 243 12.58 -20.20 6.53
CA PHE A 243 11.71 -19.81 7.63
C PHE A 243 12.12 -18.47 8.24
N SER A 244 13.42 -18.22 8.43
CA SER A 244 13.92 -16.95 8.94
C SER A 244 13.72 -15.80 7.97
N TYR A 245 13.84 -16.02 6.66
CA TYR A 245 13.55 -15.00 5.64
C TYR A 245 12.07 -14.64 5.60
N ALA A 246 11.17 -15.63 5.65
CA ALA A 246 9.74 -15.39 5.71
C ALA A 246 9.33 -14.61 6.98
N LEU A 247 9.91 -14.96 8.14
CA LEU A 247 9.72 -14.22 9.38
C LEU A 247 10.24 -12.77 9.26
N ALA A 248 11.43 -12.58 8.69
CA ALA A 248 12.02 -11.26 8.51
C ALA A 248 11.10 -10.32 7.74
N VAL A 249 10.56 -10.78 6.60
CA VAL A 249 9.63 -9.98 5.79
C VAL A 249 8.30 -9.78 6.51
N SER A 250 7.78 -10.80 7.20
CA SER A 250 6.52 -10.69 7.97
C SER A 250 6.63 -9.68 9.11
N GLU A 251 7.77 -9.65 9.82
CA GLU A 251 8.04 -8.72 10.91
C GLU A 251 8.27 -7.29 10.39
N GLU A 252 8.96 -7.12 9.25
CA GLU A 252 9.08 -5.82 8.58
C GLU A 252 7.70 -5.33 8.13
N ASN A 253 6.87 -6.19 7.54
CA ASN A 253 5.51 -5.85 7.18
C ASN A 253 4.69 -5.38 8.39
N ALA A 254 4.70 -6.14 9.48
CA ALA A 254 3.97 -5.81 10.70
C ALA A 254 4.41 -4.48 11.33
N SER A 255 5.67 -4.08 11.11
CA SER A 255 6.25 -2.85 11.65
C SER A 255 6.09 -1.63 10.74
N GLY A 256 5.36 -1.74 9.63
CA GLY A 256 5.20 -0.66 8.67
C GLY A 256 6.43 -0.45 7.79
N GLY A 257 7.30 -1.45 7.68
CA GLY A 257 8.47 -1.41 6.79
C GLY A 257 8.07 -1.38 5.32
N LYS A 258 9.02 -0.96 4.47
CA LYS A 258 8.85 -0.96 3.02
C LYS A 258 8.95 -2.38 2.49
N ILE A 259 7.86 -2.86 1.88
CA ILE A 259 7.72 -4.22 1.34
C ILE A 259 7.08 -4.18 -0.05
N VAL A 260 6.93 -5.34 -0.66
CA VAL A 260 6.19 -5.53 -1.90
C VAL A 260 4.88 -6.26 -1.61
N THR A 261 3.78 -5.86 -2.25
CA THR A 261 2.55 -6.66 -2.24
C THR A 261 2.56 -7.67 -3.39
N ALA A 262 1.93 -8.85 -3.20
CA ALA A 262 1.81 -9.86 -4.25
C ALA A 262 0.57 -10.77 -4.08
N PRO A 263 -0.66 -10.34 -4.29
CA PRO A 263 -1.25 -8.99 -4.38
C PRO A 263 -1.53 -8.32 -3.04
N THR A 264 -1.23 -8.95 -1.91
CA THR A 264 -1.43 -8.40 -0.56
C THR A 264 -0.10 -8.27 0.17
N CYS A 265 -0.06 -7.47 1.25
CA CYS A 265 1.14 -7.36 2.08
C CYS A 265 1.53 -8.69 2.72
N GLY A 266 0.54 -9.46 3.21
CA GLY A 266 0.77 -10.75 3.87
C GLY A 266 1.31 -11.85 2.95
N SER A 267 1.05 -11.79 1.63
CA SER A 267 1.58 -12.76 0.66
C SER A 267 2.97 -12.42 0.14
N CYS A 268 3.56 -11.33 0.59
CA CYS A 268 4.92 -10.91 0.23
C CYS A 268 6.00 -11.79 0.91
N GLY A 269 5.77 -12.22 2.14
CA GLY A 269 6.67 -13.13 2.88
C GLY A 269 6.50 -14.56 2.47
#